data_14eb4e18c0b479df82261165c026b947
#
_entry.id   14eb4e18c0b479df82261165c026b947
#
_cell.length_a   1.000
_cell.length_b   1.000
_cell.length_c   1.000
_cell.angle_alpha   90.00
_cell.angle_beta   90.00
_cell.angle_gamma   90.00
#
_symmetry.space_group_name_H-M   'P 1'
#
loop_
_entity.id
_entity.type
_entity.pdbx_description
1 polymer ?
#
loop_
_entity_poly.entity_id
_entity_poly.type
_entity_poly.pdbx_seq_one_letter_code
_entity_poly.pdbx_strand_id
1 'polypeptide(L)'
;ATLNAAFFPAGDVLLLFSVVGIVLFVVRKWSDCAILVTAILFLLQPVEWYHYIVGLFDPSHTLPDWGVGAMYKEVAEYTKEGNLWEFLGKNMTFGQKASLYWAFGAGRFWQTAGLFLMGLYIGRKQLFVTSEKHTRFWVKALIISAIAFAPLFQLKELIMASDSELIRQTAGTAFDMWQKFAFTFVLVASFVLLYQRNRFKDFVSNLRYYGKMSLTNYITQSIAGAIIYFPFGLYLAPYCGYTLSLFIGFVLFLLQVQFCKWWLKGHKQGPLESIWHKWTWMCSKK
;
A
#
# COMPACT_ATOMS: atom_id res chain seq x y z
N ALA A 1 0.15 -9.69 -9.38
CA ALA A 1 -1.13 -9.04 -9.10
C ALA A 1 -2.26 -10.05 -9.23
N THR A 2 -2.53 -10.62 -10.41
CA THR A 2 -3.68 -11.49 -10.69
C THR A 2 -3.80 -12.70 -9.73
N LEU A 3 -2.70 -13.38 -9.42
CA LEU A 3 -2.71 -14.49 -8.45
C LEU A 3 -3.15 -14.05 -7.05
N ASN A 4 -2.72 -12.87 -6.59
CA ASN A 4 -3.14 -12.35 -5.29
C ASN A 4 -4.60 -11.88 -5.32
N ALA A 5 -5.00 -11.19 -6.38
CA ALA A 5 -6.35 -10.72 -6.55
C ALA A 5 -7.38 -11.84 -6.55
N ALA A 6 -7.03 -13.02 -7.08
CA ALA A 6 -7.89 -14.19 -7.06
C ALA A 6 -8.37 -14.55 -5.64
N PHE A 7 -7.52 -14.38 -4.62
CA PHE A 7 -7.82 -14.71 -3.23
C PHE A 7 -8.14 -13.50 -2.35
N PHE A 8 -7.93 -12.28 -2.82
CA PHE A 8 -8.14 -11.06 -2.03
C PHE A 8 -9.14 -10.12 -2.73
N PRO A 9 -10.46 -10.25 -2.42
CA PRO A 9 -11.53 -9.53 -3.11
C PRO A 9 -11.36 -8.01 -3.01
N ALA A 10 -11.29 -7.35 -4.17
CA ALA A 10 -11.23 -5.89 -4.32
C ALA A 10 -10.21 -5.15 -3.41
N GLY A 11 -9.22 -5.87 -2.88
CA GLY A 11 -8.21 -5.30 -1.98
C GLY A 11 -6.78 -5.35 -2.54
N ASP A 12 -6.58 -5.88 -3.76
CA ASP A 12 -5.25 -6.07 -4.31
C ASP A 12 -4.62 -4.75 -4.78
N VAL A 13 -3.52 -4.39 -4.15
CA VAL A 13 -2.70 -3.21 -4.51
C VAL A 13 -1.55 -3.54 -5.47
N LEU A 14 -1.25 -4.81 -5.73
CA LEU A 14 -0.13 -5.20 -6.59
C LEU A 14 -0.34 -4.78 -8.04
N LEU A 15 -1.60 -4.72 -8.51
CA LEU A 15 -1.89 -4.21 -9.83
C LEU A 15 -1.54 -2.72 -9.94
N LEU A 16 -1.96 -1.92 -8.96
CA LEU A 16 -1.60 -0.51 -8.88
C LEU A 16 -0.07 -0.33 -8.84
N PHE A 17 0.62 -1.12 -8.02
CA PHE A 17 2.09 -1.09 -7.94
C PHE A 17 2.77 -1.48 -9.24
N SER A 18 2.19 -2.41 -10.00
CA SER A 18 2.71 -2.80 -11.31
C SER A 18 2.58 -1.66 -12.34
N VAL A 19 1.43 -0.98 -12.36
CA VAL A 19 1.20 0.19 -13.23
C VAL A 19 2.13 1.34 -12.86
N VAL A 20 2.21 1.67 -11.58
CA VAL A 20 3.09 2.74 -11.07
C VAL A 20 4.58 2.38 -11.26
N GLY A 21 4.92 1.09 -11.19
CA GLY A 21 6.29 0.60 -11.47
C GLY A 21 6.80 0.98 -12.86
N ILE A 22 5.91 1.10 -13.85
CA ILE A 22 6.27 1.58 -15.19
C ILE A 22 6.79 3.02 -15.14
N VAL A 23 6.20 3.86 -14.29
CA VAL A 23 6.66 5.25 -14.08
C VAL A 23 8.12 5.26 -13.63
N LEU A 24 8.52 4.38 -12.69
CA LEU A 24 9.92 4.28 -12.24
C LEU A 24 10.87 3.90 -13.38
N PHE A 25 10.44 3.03 -14.26
CA PHE A 25 11.25 2.66 -15.44
C PHE A 25 11.48 3.86 -16.35
N VAL A 26 10.45 4.67 -16.60
CA VAL A 26 10.54 5.88 -17.43
C VAL A 26 11.49 6.90 -16.81
N VAL A 27 11.34 7.18 -15.51
CA VAL A 27 12.09 8.24 -14.81
C VAL A 27 13.48 7.79 -14.32
N ARG A 28 13.86 6.54 -14.53
CA ARG A 28 15.12 5.98 -14.00
C ARG A 28 16.39 6.73 -14.40
N LYS A 29 16.34 7.51 -15.48
CA LYS A 29 17.49 8.31 -15.97
C LYS A 29 17.39 9.80 -15.62
N TRP A 30 16.31 10.22 -14.96
CA TRP A 30 16.11 11.62 -14.60
C TRP A 30 17.07 12.04 -13.49
N SER A 31 17.31 13.36 -13.41
CA SER A 31 18.08 13.94 -12.32
C SER A 31 17.36 13.79 -10.98
N ASP A 32 18.11 13.78 -9.89
CA ASP A 32 17.53 13.66 -8.55
C ASP A 32 16.58 14.81 -8.22
N CYS A 33 16.86 16.02 -8.73
CA CYS A 33 16.00 17.18 -8.58
C CYS A 33 14.66 16.96 -9.31
N ALA A 34 14.70 16.51 -10.58
CA ALA A 34 13.50 16.23 -11.35
C ALA A 34 12.64 15.15 -10.69
N ILE A 35 13.24 14.08 -10.18
CA ILE A 35 12.51 13.02 -9.44
C ILE A 35 11.85 13.58 -8.19
N LEU A 36 12.57 14.37 -7.40
CA LEU A 36 12.03 14.96 -6.17
C LEU A 36 10.88 15.93 -6.45
N VAL A 37 11.03 16.81 -7.45
CA VAL A 37 9.99 17.77 -7.85
C VAL A 37 8.73 17.03 -8.32
N THR A 38 8.90 16.01 -9.18
CA THR A 38 7.77 15.21 -9.66
C THR A 38 7.10 14.42 -8.52
N ALA A 39 7.89 13.89 -7.57
CA ALA A 39 7.35 13.22 -6.39
C ALA A 39 6.48 14.18 -5.55
N ILE A 40 6.95 15.40 -5.32
CA ILE A 40 6.21 16.43 -4.59
C ILE A 40 4.93 16.81 -5.34
N LEU A 41 5.01 17.04 -6.66
CA LEU A 41 3.84 17.35 -7.48
C LEU A 41 2.76 16.27 -7.39
N PHE A 42 3.14 14.98 -7.44
CA PHE A 42 2.18 13.88 -7.31
C PHE A 42 1.60 13.80 -5.90
N LEU A 43 2.40 14.02 -4.86
CA LEU A 43 1.94 14.03 -3.47
C LEU A 43 1.02 15.21 -3.14
N LEU A 44 1.09 16.29 -3.91
CA LEU A 44 0.17 17.43 -3.80
C LEU A 44 -1.25 17.10 -4.26
N GLN A 45 -1.51 15.93 -4.85
CA GLN A 45 -2.84 15.53 -5.34
C GLN A 45 -3.40 16.49 -6.42
N PRO A 46 -2.72 16.66 -7.56
CA PRO A 46 -3.06 17.70 -8.52
C PRO A 46 -4.46 17.56 -9.13
N VAL A 47 -4.97 16.33 -9.27
CA VAL A 47 -6.30 16.06 -9.83
C VAL A 47 -7.39 16.53 -8.87
N GLU A 48 -7.22 16.29 -7.58
CA GLU A 48 -8.16 16.72 -6.55
C GLU A 48 -8.25 18.26 -6.51
N TRP A 49 -7.10 18.94 -6.58
CA TRP A 49 -7.07 20.40 -6.62
C TRP A 49 -7.62 20.97 -7.93
N TYR A 50 -7.41 20.29 -9.06
CA TYR A 50 -8.03 20.68 -10.33
C TYR A 50 -9.57 20.65 -10.20
N HIS A 51 -10.14 19.55 -9.73
CA HIS A 51 -11.60 19.43 -9.54
C HIS A 51 -12.14 20.44 -8.52
N TYR A 52 -11.38 20.70 -7.45
CA TYR A 52 -11.74 21.71 -6.46
C TYR A 52 -11.83 23.10 -7.07
N ILE A 53 -10.79 23.52 -7.80
CA ILE A 53 -10.74 24.84 -8.42
C ILE A 53 -11.84 24.99 -9.48
N VAL A 54 -11.98 24.02 -10.39
CA VAL A 54 -13.02 24.08 -11.43
C VAL A 54 -14.41 24.15 -10.80
N GLY A 55 -14.70 23.32 -9.78
CA GLY A 55 -16.00 23.34 -9.13
C GLY A 55 -16.32 24.60 -8.32
N LEU A 56 -15.31 25.41 -7.96
CA LEU A 56 -15.53 26.74 -7.37
C LEU A 56 -16.01 27.77 -8.40
N PHE A 57 -15.56 27.66 -9.65
CA PHE A 57 -15.89 28.59 -10.73
C PHE A 57 -17.09 28.15 -11.57
N ASP A 58 -17.34 26.83 -11.62
CA ASP A 58 -18.44 26.25 -12.39
C ASP A 58 -19.29 25.35 -11.47
N PRO A 59 -20.44 25.87 -10.97
CA PRO A 59 -21.36 25.08 -10.16
C PRO A 59 -21.98 23.86 -10.86
N SER A 60 -21.88 23.79 -12.20
CA SER A 60 -22.36 22.64 -12.98
C SER A 60 -21.32 21.51 -13.08
N HIS A 61 -20.10 21.75 -12.58
CA HIS A 61 -19.03 20.77 -12.60
C HIS A 61 -19.39 19.54 -11.76
N THR A 62 -19.47 18.39 -12.40
CA THR A 62 -19.70 17.12 -11.73
C THR A 62 -18.38 16.39 -11.46
N LEU A 63 -18.23 15.91 -10.24
CA LEU A 63 -17.07 15.08 -9.87
C LEU A 63 -17.16 13.72 -10.57
N PRO A 64 -16.01 13.10 -10.94
CA PRO A 64 -16.02 11.79 -11.57
C PRO A 64 -16.59 10.73 -10.60
N ASP A 65 -17.71 10.14 -10.96
CA ASP A 65 -18.21 8.95 -10.26
C ASP A 65 -17.58 7.70 -10.90
N TRP A 66 -16.73 7.05 -10.14
CA TRP A 66 -16.07 5.80 -10.53
C TRP A 66 -16.95 4.56 -10.30
N GLY A 67 -18.17 4.71 -9.80
CA GLY A 67 -19.09 3.61 -9.50
C GLY A 67 -18.58 2.65 -8.41
N VAL A 68 -17.64 3.11 -7.59
CA VAL A 68 -16.92 2.28 -6.61
C VAL A 68 -17.88 1.63 -5.61
N GLY A 69 -18.87 2.39 -5.12
CA GLY A 69 -19.86 1.88 -4.17
C GLY A 69 -20.65 0.69 -4.70
N ALA A 70 -21.14 0.78 -5.95
CA ALA A 70 -21.84 -0.30 -6.62
C ALA A 70 -20.96 -1.53 -6.84
N MET A 71 -19.69 -1.30 -7.25
CA MET A 71 -18.72 -2.39 -7.45
C MET A 71 -18.41 -3.14 -6.14
N TYR A 72 -18.20 -2.44 -5.04
CA TYR A 72 -17.95 -3.10 -3.74
C TYR A 72 -19.17 -3.81 -3.19
N LYS A 73 -20.39 -3.33 -3.49
CA LYS A 73 -21.62 -4.04 -3.16
C LYS A 73 -21.70 -5.38 -3.89
N GLU A 74 -21.41 -5.40 -5.20
CA GLU A 74 -21.35 -6.63 -6.01
C GLU A 74 -20.25 -7.59 -5.50
N VAL A 75 -19.06 -7.06 -5.13
CA VAL A 75 -18.01 -7.86 -4.50
C VAL A 75 -18.52 -8.52 -3.21
N ALA A 76 -19.25 -7.78 -2.37
CA ALA A 76 -19.81 -8.31 -1.15
C ALA A 76 -20.91 -9.38 -1.38
N GLU A 77 -21.60 -9.32 -2.50
CA GLU A 77 -22.61 -10.30 -2.88
C GLU A 77 -21.96 -11.62 -3.31
N TYR A 78 -21.11 -11.62 -4.34
CA TYR A 78 -20.52 -12.87 -4.86
C TYR A 78 -19.56 -13.55 -3.86
N THR A 79 -18.97 -12.80 -2.94
CA THR A 79 -18.11 -13.39 -1.89
C THR A 79 -18.88 -14.22 -0.86
N LYS A 80 -20.21 -14.11 -0.81
CA LYS A 80 -21.10 -14.89 0.08
C LYS A 80 -21.59 -16.19 -0.55
N GLU A 81 -21.46 -16.39 -1.86
CA GLU A 81 -22.09 -17.48 -2.58
C GLU A 81 -21.42 -18.86 -2.43
N GLY A 82 -20.23 -18.92 -1.87
CA GLY A 82 -19.57 -20.20 -1.53
C GLY A 82 -18.94 -20.97 -2.69
N ASN A 83 -19.05 -20.52 -3.94
CA ASN A 83 -18.45 -21.15 -5.10
C ASN A 83 -17.01 -20.66 -5.30
N LEU A 84 -16.02 -21.54 -5.04
CA LEU A 84 -14.60 -21.22 -5.18
C LEU A 84 -14.24 -20.73 -6.60
N TRP A 85 -14.71 -21.39 -7.64
CA TRP A 85 -14.33 -21.06 -9.01
C TRP A 85 -14.89 -19.70 -9.46
N GLU A 86 -16.12 -19.42 -9.07
CA GLU A 86 -16.76 -18.14 -9.34
C GLU A 86 -16.09 -17.03 -8.54
N PHE A 87 -15.78 -17.26 -7.26
CA PHE A 87 -15.02 -16.36 -6.41
C PHE A 87 -13.67 -16.00 -7.03
N LEU A 88 -12.87 -16.99 -7.45
CA LEU A 88 -11.57 -16.75 -8.08
C LEU A 88 -11.72 -15.99 -9.42
N GLY A 89 -12.65 -16.39 -10.27
CA GLY A 89 -12.89 -15.77 -11.58
C GLY A 89 -13.36 -14.31 -11.48
N LYS A 90 -14.35 -14.03 -10.62
CA LYS A 90 -14.86 -12.67 -10.41
C LYS A 90 -13.82 -11.77 -9.74
N ASN A 91 -13.02 -12.28 -8.80
CA ASN A 91 -11.93 -11.51 -8.20
C ASN A 91 -10.83 -11.13 -9.20
N MET A 92 -10.46 -12.07 -10.09
CA MET A 92 -9.41 -11.82 -11.09
C MET A 92 -9.82 -10.78 -12.15
N THR A 93 -11.10 -10.57 -12.36
CA THR A 93 -11.65 -9.65 -13.35
C THR A 93 -12.28 -8.44 -12.69
N PHE A 94 -13.45 -8.62 -12.12
CA PHE A 94 -14.27 -7.56 -11.54
C PHE A 94 -13.66 -6.99 -10.25
N GLY A 95 -13.17 -7.83 -9.34
CA GLY A 95 -12.54 -7.40 -8.09
C GLY A 95 -11.28 -6.56 -8.32
N GLN A 96 -10.44 -6.91 -9.31
CA GLN A 96 -9.28 -6.07 -9.67
C GLN A 96 -9.71 -4.71 -10.24
N LYS A 97 -10.77 -4.70 -11.08
CA LYS A 97 -11.32 -3.44 -11.62
C LYS A 97 -11.83 -2.55 -10.49
N ALA A 98 -12.59 -3.11 -9.56
CA ALA A 98 -13.11 -2.37 -8.40
C ALA A 98 -11.97 -1.76 -7.54
N SER A 99 -10.93 -2.54 -7.25
CA SER A 99 -9.75 -2.08 -6.52
C SER A 99 -9.02 -0.94 -7.24
N LEU A 100 -8.86 -1.04 -8.56
CA LEU A 100 -8.18 -0.02 -9.36
C LEU A 100 -9.00 1.28 -9.42
N TYR A 101 -10.32 1.18 -9.62
CA TYR A 101 -11.21 2.35 -9.66
C TYR A 101 -11.27 3.04 -8.29
N TRP A 102 -11.30 2.25 -7.21
CA TRP A 102 -11.16 2.80 -5.87
C TRP A 102 -9.83 3.57 -5.70
N ALA A 103 -8.73 3.02 -6.21
CA ALA A 103 -7.42 3.68 -6.10
C ALA A 103 -7.37 5.02 -6.84
N PHE A 104 -8.08 5.16 -7.96
CA PHE A 104 -8.22 6.45 -8.64
C PHE A 104 -9.12 7.40 -7.86
N GLY A 105 -10.32 6.97 -7.45
CA GLY A 105 -11.28 7.81 -6.74
C GLY A 105 -10.82 8.23 -5.33
N ALA A 106 -9.95 7.45 -4.70
CA ALA A 106 -9.40 7.76 -3.37
C ALA A 106 -8.03 8.49 -3.43
N GLY A 107 -7.59 9.03 -4.56
CA GLY A 107 -6.31 9.72 -4.70
C GLY A 107 -5.07 8.84 -4.53
N ARG A 108 -5.26 7.51 -4.41
CA ARG A 108 -4.19 6.54 -4.12
C ARG A 108 -3.20 6.39 -5.26
N PHE A 109 -3.65 6.57 -6.50
CA PHE A 109 -2.77 6.48 -7.66
C PHE A 109 -1.62 7.50 -7.57
N TRP A 110 -1.96 8.77 -7.35
CA TRP A 110 -1.00 9.87 -7.25
C TRP A 110 -0.12 9.73 -6.01
N GLN A 111 -0.72 9.37 -4.88
CA GLN A 111 0.04 9.10 -3.65
C GLN A 111 1.07 7.99 -3.86
N THR A 112 0.66 6.87 -4.44
CA THR A 112 1.55 5.72 -4.67
C THR A 112 2.67 6.08 -5.63
N ALA A 113 2.38 6.79 -6.72
CA ALA A 113 3.39 7.26 -7.66
C ALA A 113 4.40 8.20 -6.99
N GLY A 114 3.93 9.17 -6.20
CA GLY A 114 4.77 10.06 -5.42
C GLY A 114 5.66 9.33 -4.41
N LEU A 115 5.10 8.35 -3.68
CA LEU A 115 5.86 7.51 -2.73
C LEU A 115 6.92 6.65 -3.42
N PHE A 116 6.63 6.10 -4.60
CA PHE A 116 7.60 5.32 -5.38
C PHE A 116 8.77 6.20 -5.84
N LEU A 117 8.49 7.41 -6.34
CA LEU A 117 9.52 8.37 -6.72
C LEU A 117 10.35 8.82 -5.51
N MET A 118 9.70 9.07 -4.37
CA MET A 118 10.39 9.40 -3.12
C MET A 118 11.28 8.22 -2.67
N GLY A 119 10.79 6.98 -2.77
CA GLY A 119 11.57 5.78 -2.49
C GLY A 119 12.80 5.64 -3.40
N LEU A 120 12.63 5.92 -4.71
CA LEU A 120 13.75 5.95 -5.66
C LEU A 120 14.79 7.02 -5.27
N TYR A 121 14.37 8.22 -4.91
CA TYR A 121 15.25 9.30 -4.45
C TYR A 121 16.02 8.91 -3.17
N ILE A 122 15.31 8.41 -2.16
CA ILE A 122 15.88 7.94 -0.89
C ILE A 122 16.90 6.83 -1.14
N GLY A 123 16.58 5.88 -2.05
CA GLY A 123 17.48 4.79 -2.43
C GLY A 123 18.75 5.28 -3.13
N ARG A 124 18.63 6.22 -4.08
CA ARG A 124 19.79 6.83 -4.75
C ARG A 124 20.71 7.60 -3.79
N LYS A 125 20.13 8.32 -2.83
CA LYS A 125 20.89 9.04 -1.79
C LYS A 125 21.39 8.11 -0.68
N GLN A 126 21.07 6.82 -0.73
CA GLN A 126 21.44 5.82 0.27
C GLN A 126 21.08 6.23 1.71
N LEU A 127 19.94 6.92 1.90
CA LEU A 127 19.58 7.51 3.19
C LEU A 127 19.31 6.46 4.28
N PHE A 128 19.12 5.18 3.93
CA PHE A 128 19.03 4.07 4.88
C PHE A 128 20.38 3.58 5.40
N VAL A 129 21.50 3.96 4.75
CA VAL A 129 22.85 3.62 5.25
C VAL A 129 23.14 4.44 6.50
N THR A 130 23.53 3.78 7.58
CA THR A 130 23.82 4.43 8.86
C THR A 130 25.02 5.37 8.74
N SER A 131 24.80 6.65 8.92
CA SER A 131 25.82 7.69 9.05
C SER A 131 25.27 8.81 9.91
N GLU A 132 26.14 9.62 10.50
CA GLU A 132 25.72 10.74 11.33
C GLU A 132 24.82 11.73 10.57
N LYS A 133 25.15 12.03 9.31
CA LYS A 133 24.37 12.88 8.43
C LYS A 133 22.95 12.30 8.17
N HIS A 134 22.86 11.00 7.90
CA HIS A 134 21.58 10.35 7.63
C HIS A 134 20.74 10.20 8.89
N THR A 135 21.38 9.95 10.04
CA THR A 135 20.67 9.94 11.34
C THR A 135 20.06 11.30 11.64
N ARG A 136 20.81 12.41 11.45
CA ARG A 136 20.27 13.77 11.60
C ARG A 136 19.12 14.05 10.63
N PHE A 137 19.21 13.54 9.39
CA PHE A 137 18.10 13.65 8.42
C PHE A 137 16.83 12.95 8.94
N TRP A 138 16.94 11.70 9.41
CA TRP A 138 15.79 10.95 9.90
C TRP A 138 15.21 11.52 11.20
N VAL A 139 16.04 12.07 12.08
CA VAL A 139 15.55 12.81 13.28
C VAL A 139 14.74 14.03 12.86
N LYS A 140 15.24 14.84 11.92
CA LYS A 140 14.50 16.00 11.40
C LYS A 140 13.20 15.57 10.73
N ALA A 141 13.25 14.54 9.89
CA ALA A 141 12.06 14.00 9.22
C ALA A 141 11.02 13.54 10.23
N LEU A 142 11.42 12.83 11.29
CA LEU A 142 10.53 12.41 12.38
C LEU A 142 9.85 13.60 13.07
N ILE A 143 10.63 14.58 13.47
CA ILE A 143 10.11 15.75 14.19
C ILE A 143 9.14 16.54 13.31
N ILE A 144 9.53 16.86 12.08
CA ILE A 144 8.69 17.60 11.12
C ILE A 144 7.38 16.84 10.86
N SER A 145 7.48 15.55 10.58
CA SER A 145 6.29 14.74 10.28
C SER A 145 5.37 14.55 11.48
N ALA A 146 5.92 14.40 12.69
CA ALA A 146 5.14 14.30 13.92
C ALA A 146 4.41 15.62 14.23
N ILE A 147 5.08 16.76 14.06
CA ILE A 147 4.45 18.08 14.24
C ILE A 147 3.39 18.34 13.18
N ALA A 148 3.65 17.94 11.91
CA ALA A 148 2.71 18.16 10.81
C ALA A 148 1.47 17.25 10.91
N PHE A 149 1.58 16.07 11.51
CA PHE A 149 0.50 15.09 11.56
C PHE A 149 -0.75 15.61 12.26
N ALA A 150 -0.63 16.19 13.44
CA ALA A 150 -1.77 16.63 14.24
C ALA A 150 -2.60 17.73 13.54
N PRO A 151 -2.01 18.84 13.03
CA PRO A 151 -2.77 19.84 12.31
C PRO A 151 -3.36 19.32 11.00
N LEU A 152 -2.65 18.45 10.25
CA LEU A 152 -3.21 17.83 9.05
C LEU A 152 -4.39 16.93 9.36
N PHE A 153 -4.34 16.19 10.45
CA PHE A 153 -5.46 15.36 10.90
C PHE A 153 -6.68 16.22 11.27
N GLN A 154 -6.49 17.30 12.05
CA GLN A 154 -7.56 18.20 12.44
C GLN A 154 -8.20 18.92 11.22
N LEU A 155 -7.37 19.40 10.30
CA LEU A 155 -7.85 20.02 9.07
C LEU A 155 -8.63 19.03 8.21
N LYS A 156 -8.15 17.79 8.08
CA LYS A 156 -8.89 16.74 7.38
C LYS A 156 -10.27 16.51 8.02
N GLU A 157 -10.36 16.39 9.35
CA GLU A 157 -11.65 16.19 10.03
C GLU A 157 -12.60 17.38 9.82
N LEU A 158 -12.10 18.62 9.90
CA LEU A 158 -12.89 19.82 9.63
C LEU A 158 -13.42 19.86 8.19
N ILE A 159 -12.57 19.52 7.22
CA ILE A 159 -12.93 19.48 5.79
C ILE A 159 -13.96 18.38 5.53
N MET A 160 -13.78 17.20 6.13
CA MET A 160 -14.70 16.07 5.98
C MET A 160 -16.06 16.31 6.65
N ALA A 161 -16.16 17.21 7.62
CA ALA A 161 -17.39 17.66 8.25
C ALA A 161 -18.15 18.73 7.43
N SER A 162 -17.60 19.19 6.29
CA SER A 162 -18.26 20.16 5.42
C SER A 162 -19.54 19.61 4.79
N ASP A 163 -20.58 20.40 4.65
CA ASP A 163 -21.81 20.03 3.92
C ASP A 163 -21.59 19.92 2.40
N SER A 164 -20.57 20.59 1.86
CA SER A 164 -20.23 20.58 0.44
C SER A 164 -19.57 19.26 0.04
N GLU A 165 -20.21 18.53 -0.86
CA GLU A 165 -19.68 17.28 -1.42
C GLU A 165 -18.37 17.55 -2.22
N LEU A 166 -18.31 18.65 -2.95
CA LEU A 166 -17.11 19.09 -3.66
C LEU A 166 -15.92 19.18 -2.69
N ILE A 167 -16.09 19.85 -1.56
CA ILE A 167 -15.01 20.06 -0.59
C ILE A 167 -14.58 18.70 0.02
N ARG A 168 -15.54 17.86 0.40
CA ARG A 168 -15.24 16.55 1.00
C ARG A 168 -14.49 15.63 0.03
N GLN A 169 -14.96 15.53 -1.21
CA GLN A 169 -14.37 14.61 -2.19
C GLN A 169 -13.03 15.07 -2.73
N THR A 170 -12.78 16.38 -2.81
CA THR A 170 -11.53 16.95 -3.35
C THR A 170 -10.53 17.31 -2.26
N ALA A 171 -10.72 18.45 -1.60
CA ALA A 171 -9.82 18.89 -0.54
C ALA A 171 -9.73 17.85 0.60
N GLY A 172 -10.84 17.20 0.97
CA GLY A 172 -10.86 16.12 1.97
C GLY A 172 -9.94 14.98 1.59
N THR A 173 -9.98 14.52 0.33
CA THR A 173 -9.07 13.47 -0.17
C THR A 173 -7.62 13.93 -0.14
N ALA A 174 -7.31 15.16 -0.57
CA ALA A 174 -5.94 15.68 -0.56
C ALA A 174 -5.37 15.73 0.88
N PHE A 175 -6.13 16.28 1.83
CA PHE A 175 -5.70 16.34 3.23
C PHE A 175 -5.59 14.96 3.89
N ASP A 176 -6.46 14.02 3.56
CA ASP A 176 -6.36 12.62 4.00
C ASP A 176 -5.05 11.97 3.50
N MET A 177 -4.67 12.22 2.24
CA MET A 177 -3.41 11.72 1.69
C MET A 177 -2.19 12.37 2.35
N TRP A 178 -2.23 13.67 2.64
CA TRP A 178 -1.13 14.38 3.31
C TRP A 178 -0.95 13.92 4.76
N GLN A 179 -2.04 13.74 5.48
CA GLN A 179 -2.00 13.21 6.85
C GLN A 179 -1.39 11.80 6.88
N LYS A 180 -1.82 10.91 5.95
CA LYS A 180 -1.26 9.57 5.81
C LYS A 180 0.21 9.59 5.39
N PHE A 181 0.61 10.52 4.56
CA PHE A 181 2.01 10.72 4.17
C PHE A 181 2.87 11.13 5.38
N ALA A 182 2.42 12.11 6.17
CA ALA A 182 3.11 12.52 7.40
C ALA A 182 3.25 11.32 8.36
N PHE A 183 2.18 10.57 8.60
CA PHE A 183 2.23 9.38 9.45
C PHE A 183 3.17 8.30 8.92
N THR A 184 3.22 8.09 7.61
CA THR A 184 4.17 7.16 6.99
C THR A 184 5.61 7.54 7.31
N PHE A 185 5.95 8.83 7.23
CA PHE A 185 7.29 9.29 7.59
C PHE A 185 7.59 9.16 9.08
N VAL A 186 6.61 9.37 9.97
CA VAL A 186 6.76 9.07 11.40
C VAL A 186 7.14 7.60 11.61
N LEU A 187 6.42 6.67 10.97
CA LEU A 187 6.68 5.23 11.10
C LEU A 187 8.05 4.84 10.53
N VAL A 188 8.36 5.28 9.30
CA VAL A 188 9.64 4.96 8.64
C VAL A 188 10.82 5.53 9.41
N ALA A 189 10.77 6.81 9.79
CA ALA A 189 11.85 7.45 10.52
C ALA A 189 12.04 6.81 11.90
N SER A 190 10.96 6.53 12.63
CA SER A 190 11.01 5.83 13.92
C SER A 190 11.66 4.46 13.78
N PHE A 191 11.25 3.66 12.76
CA PHE A 191 11.84 2.35 12.53
C PHE A 191 13.32 2.43 12.18
N VAL A 192 13.73 3.36 11.30
CA VAL A 192 15.13 3.55 10.91
C VAL A 192 15.99 3.93 12.10
N LEU A 193 15.53 4.86 12.93
CA LEU A 193 16.25 5.30 14.13
C LEU A 193 16.33 4.21 15.21
N LEU A 194 15.25 3.47 15.41
CA LEU A 194 15.22 2.33 16.34
C LEU A 194 16.14 1.20 15.85
N TYR A 195 16.17 0.93 14.55
CA TYR A 195 17.02 -0.13 13.96
C TYR A 195 18.51 0.14 14.11
N GLN A 196 18.93 1.40 14.35
CA GLN A 196 20.31 1.74 14.70
C GLN A 196 20.70 1.30 16.13
N ARG A 197 19.71 0.97 16.99
CA ARG A 197 19.95 0.46 18.34
C ARG A 197 20.12 -1.06 18.32
N ASN A 198 21.25 -1.57 18.83
CA ASN A 198 21.55 -3.01 18.80
C ASN A 198 20.44 -3.85 19.44
N ARG A 199 19.92 -3.47 20.59
CA ARG A 199 18.82 -4.18 21.26
C ARG A 199 17.59 -4.34 20.39
N PHE A 200 17.19 -3.29 19.67
CA PHE A 200 16.03 -3.35 18.77
C PHE A 200 16.35 -4.20 17.52
N LYS A 201 17.55 -4.05 16.97
CA LYS A 201 18.01 -4.85 15.83
C LYS A 201 18.00 -6.35 16.14
N ASP A 202 18.41 -6.73 17.36
CA ASP A 202 18.40 -8.14 17.80
C ASP A 202 16.95 -8.64 17.98
N PHE A 203 16.09 -7.82 18.58
CA PHE A 203 14.66 -8.12 18.76
C PHE A 203 13.96 -8.38 17.43
N VAL A 204 14.17 -7.52 16.42
CA VAL A 204 13.55 -7.64 15.10
C VAL A 204 14.33 -8.55 14.13
N SER A 205 15.41 -9.19 14.57
CA SER A 205 16.28 -10.00 13.70
C SER A 205 15.54 -11.07 12.90
N ASN A 206 14.52 -11.68 13.51
CA ASN A 206 13.67 -12.68 12.86
C ASN A 206 12.83 -12.11 11.70
N LEU A 207 12.44 -10.83 11.76
CA LEU A 207 11.69 -10.16 10.70
C LEU A 207 12.49 -10.05 9.39
N ARG A 208 13.82 -10.14 9.47
CA ARG A 208 14.68 -10.20 8.29
C ARG A 208 14.35 -11.40 7.39
N TYR A 209 14.04 -12.55 7.98
CA TYR A 209 13.63 -13.73 7.21
C TYR A 209 12.27 -13.51 6.56
N TYR A 210 11.34 -12.91 7.29
CA TYR A 210 10.02 -12.56 6.79
C TYR A 210 10.10 -11.57 5.62
N GLY A 211 10.91 -10.52 5.75
CA GLY A 211 11.12 -9.53 4.68
C GLY A 211 11.77 -10.09 3.41
N LYS A 212 12.65 -11.12 3.54
CA LYS A 212 13.23 -11.82 2.39
C LYS A 212 12.22 -12.66 1.58
N MET A 213 11.07 -12.96 2.17
CA MET A 213 10.00 -13.75 1.58
C MET A 213 8.71 -12.93 1.47
N SER A 214 8.81 -11.62 1.28
CA SER A 214 7.68 -10.68 1.32
C SER A 214 6.59 -10.99 0.30
N LEU A 215 6.94 -11.35 -0.93
CA LEU A 215 5.99 -11.73 -1.98
C LEU A 215 5.27 -13.04 -1.63
N THR A 216 6.03 -14.05 -1.19
CA THR A 216 5.47 -15.34 -0.74
C THR A 216 4.53 -15.12 0.44
N ASN A 217 4.93 -14.35 1.45
CA ASN A 217 4.10 -14.07 2.62
C ASN A 217 2.84 -13.30 2.25
N TYR A 218 2.94 -12.31 1.39
CA TYR A 218 1.80 -11.51 0.94
C TYR A 218 0.73 -12.37 0.26
N ILE A 219 1.13 -13.23 -0.67
CA ILE A 219 0.20 -14.10 -1.40
C ILE A 219 -0.35 -15.20 -0.49
N THR A 220 0.48 -15.82 0.35
CA THR A 220 0.01 -16.86 1.27
C THR A 220 -0.93 -16.31 2.36
N GLN A 221 -0.78 -15.04 2.77
CA GLN A 221 -1.76 -14.39 3.64
C GLN A 221 -3.13 -14.25 2.97
N SER A 222 -3.16 -13.85 1.71
CA SER A 222 -4.42 -13.73 0.95
C SER A 222 -5.09 -15.09 0.78
N ILE A 223 -4.33 -16.13 0.47
CA ILE A 223 -4.84 -17.52 0.36
C ILE A 223 -5.37 -18.00 1.72
N ALA A 224 -4.58 -17.85 2.77
CA ALA A 224 -4.98 -18.27 4.13
C ALA A 224 -6.22 -17.49 4.61
N GLY A 225 -6.25 -16.18 4.37
CA GLY A 225 -7.42 -15.34 4.68
C GLY A 225 -8.65 -15.79 3.92
N ALA A 226 -8.52 -16.10 2.64
CA ALA A 226 -9.63 -16.61 1.84
C ALA A 226 -10.18 -17.94 2.40
N ILE A 227 -9.31 -18.88 2.74
CA ILE A 227 -9.72 -20.18 3.34
C ILE A 227 -10.36 -19.97 4.72
N ILE A 228 -9.86 -19.06 5.52
CA ILE A 228 -10.36 -18.84 6.89
C ILE A 228 -11.72 -18.15 6.87
N TYR A 229 -11.92 -17.13 6.03
CA TYR A 229 -13.06 -16.22 6.16
C TYR A 229 -14.21 -16.50 5.18
N PHE A 230 -13.95 -17.07 3.99
CA PHE A 230 -15.00 -17.22 2.96
C PHE A 230 -15.70 -18.60 2.98
N PRO A 231 -16.93 -18.70 2.41
CA PRO A 231 -17.80 -19.88 2.52
C PRO A 231 -17.22 -21.18 1.96
N PHE A 232 -16.32 -21.11 0.97
CA PHE A 232 -15.66 -22.30 0.43
C PHE A 232 -14.57 -22.89 1.35
N GLY A 233 -14.26 -22.21 2.44
CA GLY A 233 -13.28 -22.67 3.46
C GLY A 233 -13.94 -22.87 4.82
N LEU A 234 -13.37 -22.26 5.88
CA LEU A 234 -13.87 -22.39 7.25
C LEU A 234 -15.04 -21.46 7.55
N TYR A 235 -15.29 -20.48 6.72
CA TYR A 235 -16.38 -19.48 6.82
C TYR A 235 -16.48 -18.81 8.20
N LEU A 236 -15.37 -18.35 8.72
CA LEU A 236 -15.34 -17.71 10.03
C LEU A 236 -15.79 -16.24 10.00
N ALA A 237 -15.95 -15.62 8.83
CA ALA A 237 -16.34 -14.20 8.73
C ALA A 237 -17.58 -13.81 9.54
N PRO A 238 -18.70 -14.57 9.56
CA PRO A 238 -19.90 -14.22 10.35
C PRO A 238 -19.68 -14.33 11.86
N TYR A 239 -18.70 -15.13 12.30
CA TYR A 239 -18.49 -15.47 13.71
C TYR A 239 -17.31 -14.71 14.33
N CYS A 240 -16.46 -14.09 13.50
CA CYS A 240 -15.27 -13.38 13.93
C CYS A 240 -15.52 -11.88 14.05
N GLY A 241 -15.55 -11.36 15.27
CA GLY A 241 -15.40 -9.93 15.50
C GLY A 241 -13.95 -9.45 15.25
N TYR A 242 -13.73 -8.14 15.33
CA TYR A 242 -12.42 -7.52 15.07
C TYR A 242 -11.29 -8.08 15.94
N THR A 243 -11.55 -8.32 17.23
CA THR A 243 -10.55 -8.84 18.19
C THR A 243 -10.09 -10.25 17.83
N LEU A 244 -11.03 -11.15 17.50
CA LEU A 244 -10.69 -12.52 17.13
C LEU A 244 -9.95 -12.56 15.78
N SER A 245 -10.37 -11.74 14.81
CA SER A 245 -9.67 -11.60 13.54
C SER A 245 -8.24 -11.09 13.72
N LEU A 246 -8.03 -10.13 14.62
CA LEU A 246 -6.68 -9.65 14.96
C LEU A 246 -5.82 -10.78 15.55
N PHE A 247 -6.38 -11.57 16.47
CA PHE A 247 -5.67 -12.71 17.06
C PHE A 247 -5.31 -13.78 16.02
N ILE A 248 -6.24 -14.14 15.14
CA ILE A 248 -5.99 -15.06 14.01
C ILE A 248 -4.86 -14.52 13.12
N GLY A 249 -4.91 -13.24 12.78
CA GLY A 249 -3.86 -12.58 11.99
C GLY A 249 -2.48 -12.62 12.68
N PHE A 250 -2.45 -12.41 13.98
CA PHE A 250 -1.21 -12.49 14.77
C PHE A 250 -0.64 -13.91 14.79
N VAL A 251 -1.48 -14.93 15.01
CA VAL A 251 -1.06 -16.34 14.95
C VAL A 251 -0.52 -16.69 13.56
N LEU A 252 -1.23 -16.30 12.50
CA LEU A 252 -0.79 -16.51 11.13
C LEU A 252 0.57 -15.85 10.86
N PHE A 253 0.77 -14.62 11.32
CA PHE A 253 2.05 -13.92 11.23
C PHE A 253 3.19 -14.71 11.92
N LEU A 254 2.97 -15.20 13.14
CA LEU A 254 3.98 -16.00 13.86
C LEU A 254 4.32 -17.29 13.11
N LEU A 255 3.32 -17.98 12.57
CA LEU A 255 3.51 -19.19 11.76
C LEU A 255 4.32 -18.88 10.49
N GLN A 256 4.02 -17.78 9.82
CA GLN A 256 4.77 -17.34 8.63
C GLN A 256 6.22 -16.97 8.97
N VAL A 257 6.49 -16.26 10.07
CA VAL A 257 7.86 -15.96 10.51
C VAL A 257 8.64 -17.26 10.76
N GLN A 258 8.02 -18.26 11.41
CA GLN A 258 8.66 -19.54 11.67
C GLN A 258 8.90 -20.33 10.37
N PHE A 259 7.93 -20.34 9.47
CA PHE A 259 8.08 -20.93 8.14
C PHE A 259 9.23 -20.29 7.35
N CYS A 260 9.31 -18.96 7.33
CA CYS A 260 10.39 -18.24 6.65
C CYS A 260 11.78 -18.59 7.22
N LYS A 261 11.88 -18.70 8.55
CA LYS A 261 13.11 -19.12 9.22
C LYS A 261 13.53 -20.54 8.80
N TRP A 262 12.57 -21.46 8.80
CA TRP A 262 12.81 -22.85 8.41
C TRP A 262 13.19 -22.95 6.93
N TRP A 263 12.43 -22.31 6.02
CA TRP A 263 12.67 -22.36 4.58
C TRP A 263 14.04 -21.80 4.19
N LEU A 264 14.41 -20.66 4.74
CA LEU A 264 15.67 -19.97 4.42
C LEU A 264 16.91 -20.63 5.02
N LYS A 265 16.79 -21.71 5.81
CA LYS A 265 17.93 -22.58 6.17
C LYS A 265 18.46 -23.36 4.96
N GLY A 266 17.58 -23.79 4.06
CA GLY A 266 17.93 -24.56 2.86
C GLY A 266 17.90 -23.79 1.55
N HIS A 267 17.33 -22.58 1.54
CA HIS A 267 17.06 -21.83 0.33
C HIS A 267 17.54 -20.36 0.45
N LYS A 268 17.99 -19.78 -0.64
CA LYS A 268 18.49 -18.38 -0.66
C LYS A 268 17.36 -17.35 -0.61
N GLN A 269 16.17 -17.68 -1.09
CA GLN A 269 15.00 -16.80 -1.23
C GLN A 269 13.70 -17.61 -1.17
N GLY A 270 12.55 -16.96 -1.02
CA GLY A 270 11.25 -17.61 -0.99
C GLY A 270 10.87 -18.26 -2.32
N PRO A 271 9.88 -19.18 -2.32
CA PRO A 271 9.49 -19.88 -3.54
C PRO A 271 8.97 -18.96 -4.64
N LEU A 272 8.11 -17.99 -4.32
CA LEU A 272 7.58 -17.03 -5.32
C LEU A 272 8.63 -16.01 -5.75
N GLU A 273 9.49 -15.55 -4.84
CA GLU A 273 10.66 -14.73 -5.16
C GLU A 273 11.61 -15.45 -6.12
N SER A 274 11.81 -16.75 -5.93
CA SER A 274 12.65 -17.56 -6.81
C SER A 274 12.08 -17.67 -8.23
N ILE A 275 10.77 -17.89 -8.36
CA ILE A 275 10.07 -17.94 -9.65
C ILE A 275 10.18 -16.56 -10.34
N TRP A 276 9.85 -15.49 -9.62
CA TRP A 276 9.93 -14.13 -10.14
C TRP A 276 11.35 -13.77 -10.59
N HIS A 277 12.36 -14.09 -9.80
CA HIS A 277 13.76 -13.85 -10.13
C HIS A 277 14.18 -14.62 -11.40
N LYS A 278 13.81 -15.91 -11.50
CA LYS A 278 14.10 -16.70 -12.70
C LYS A 278 13.48 -16.08 -13.96
N TRP A 279 12.22 -15.64 -13.88
CA TRP A 279 11.53 -15.03 -15.01
C TRP A 279 12.12 -13.69 -15.41
N THR A 280 12.49 -12.86 -14.43
CA THR A 280 13.10 -11.54 -14.68
C THR A 280 14.43 -11.67 -15.44
N TRP A 281 15.23 -12.71 -15.17
CA TRP A 281 16.54 -12.90 -15.76
C TRP A 281 16.58 -13.93 -16.90
N MET A 282 15.43 -14.50 -17.30
CA MET A 282 15.36 -15.57 -18.31
C MET A 282 15.89 -15.12 -19.69
N CYS A 283 15.70 -13.84 -20.05
CA CYS A 283 16.15 -13.27 -21.31
C CYS A 283 17.42 -12.40 -21.15
N SER A 284 17.98 -12.29 -19.95
CA SER A 284 19.22 -11.56 -19.71
C SER A 284 20.40 -12.48 -19.97
N LYS A 285 21.10 -12.32 -21.10
CA LYS A 285 22.41 -12.93 -21.28
C LYS A 285 23.32 -12.42 -20.17
N LYS A 286 23.93 -13.35 -19.42
CA LYS A 286 24.99 -13.08 -18.47
C LYS A 286 26.20 -12.49 -19.18
#